data_ac644d8446ec5df07823de0cc460e3d6
#
_entry.id   ac644d8446ec5df07823de0cc460e3d6
#
_cell.length_a   1.000
_cell.length_b   1.000
_cell.length_c   1.000
_cell.angle_alpha   90.00
_cell.angle_beta   90.00
_cell.angle_gamma   90.00
#
_symmetry.space_group_name_H-M   'P 1'
#
loop_
_entity.id
_entity.type
_entity.pdbx_description
1 polymer ?
#
loop_
_entity_poly.entity_id
_entity_poly.type
_entity_poly.pdbx_seq_one_letter_code
_entity_poly.pdbx_strand_id
1 'polypeptide(L)'
;SYIYKMRTAVFRMSCTYGTRQFGLEEQGWVAWFIIATLFNRPITIYGNGKQVRDMLYVDDLVDAFNSFLNSKLERGLFNIGGGPSNTISLLEFLDELEKLAGKRPKVKFADWRPSDQKVYISDTSKLENTLRWKAKTSVRDGIKKLFDWVKGNESYFSI
;
A
#
# COMPACT_ATOMS: atom_id res chain seq x y z
N SER A 1 -20.70 -9.20 -16.56
CA SER A 1 -20.19 -10.03 -17.68
C SER A 1 -21.30 -10.85 -18.37
N TYR A 2 -22.27 -11.37 -17.61
CA TYR A 2 -23.29 -12.27 -18.17
C TYR A 2 -24.13 -11.63 -19.30
N ILE A 3 -24.68 -10.45 -19.05
CA ILE A 3 -25.59 -9.76 -20.00
C ILE A 3 -24.85 -9.28 -21.25
N TYR A 4 -23.70 -8.62 -21.05
CA TYR A 4 -22.97 -7.95 -22.16
C TYR A 4 -21.83 -8.80 -22.72
N LYS A 5 -21.67 -10.04 -22.28
CA LYS A 5 -20.56 -10.96 -22.66
C LYS A 5 -19.17 -10.33 -22.46
N MET A 6 -19.04 -9.39 -21.54
CA MET A 6 -17.76 -8.74 -21.22
C MET A 6 -16.89 -9.63 -20.35
N ARG A 7 -15.60 -9.59 -20.56
CA ARG A 7 -14.61 -10.16 -19.63
C ARG A 7 -14.50 -9.26 -18.41
N THR A 8 -14.61 -9.82 -17.21
CA THR A 8 -14.59 -9.02 -15.98
C THR A 8 -13.79 -9.69 -14.87
N ALA A 9 -13.05 -8.90 -14.09
CA ALA A 9 -12.45 -9.36 -12.85
C ALA A 9 -12.72 -8.37 -11.72
N VAL A 10 -12.85 -8.90 -10.51
CA VAL A 10 -12.91 -8.13 -9.28
C VAL A 10 -11.66 -8.43 -8.48
N PHE A 11 -10.90 -7.40 -8.17
CA PHE A 11 -9.72 -7.48 -7.31
C PHE A 11 -10.04 -6.82 -5.97
N ARG A 12 -10.05 -7.61 -4.90
CA ARG A 12 -10.19 -7.11 -3.52
C ARG A 12 -8.81 -6.72 -3.02
N MET A 13 -8.51 -5.43 -3.08
CA MET A 13 -7.20 -4.87 -2.79
C MET A 13 -6.98 -4.69 -1.29
N SER A 14 -5.74 -4.94 -0.85
CA SER A 14 -5.25 -4.52 0.46
C SER A 14 -4.62 -3.12 0.40
N CYS A 15 -3.58 -2.88 1.20
CA CYS A 15 -2.89 -1.60 1.27
C CYS A 15 -2.06 -1.33 0.01
N THR A 16 -2.71 -0.78 -1.02
CA THR A 16 -2.03 -0.36 -2.26
C THR A 16 -1.48 1.05 -2.11
N TYR A 17 -0.21 1.24 -2.52
CA TYR A 17 0.48 2.51 -2.45
C TYR A 17 1.44 2.67 -3.63
N GLY A 18 1.89 3.89 -3.89
CA GLY A 18 2.90 4.13 -4.96
C GLY A 18 3.04 5.60 -5.30
N THR A 19 3.89 5.87 -6.29
CA THR A 19 4.11 7.22 -6.83
C THR A 19 2.80 7.85 -7.30
N ARG A 20 2.71 9.18 -7.21
CA ARG A 20 1.52 10.00 -7.51
C ARG A 20 0.35 9.79 -6.56
N GLN A 21 0.57 9.17 -5.39
CA GLN A 21 -0.44 9.09 -4.35
C GLN A 21 -0.36 10.32 -3.44
N PHE A 22 -1.44 11.10 -3.40
CA PHE A 22 -1.61 12.25 -2.52
C PHE A 22 -2.34 11.80 -1.25
N GLY A 23 -1.57 11.24 -0.30
CA GLY A 23 -2.13 10.71 0.94
C GLY A 23 -2.61 11.82 1.88
N LEU A 24 -3.70 11.55 2.58
CA LEU A 24 -4.27 12.35 3.64
C LEU A 24 -4.27 11.56 4.94
N GLU A 25 -4.43 12.23 6.09
CA GLU A 25 -4.42 11.57 7.40
C GLU A 25 -5.45 10.43 7.51
N GLU A 26 -6.60 10.58 6.83
CA GLU A 26 -7.68 9.61 6.87
C GLU A 26 -7.61 8.56 5.76
N GLN A 27 -6.85 8.81 4.71
CA GLN A 27 -6.78 7.90 3.55
C GLN A 27 -5.40 7.91 2.88
N GLY A 28 -4.87 6.69 2.61
CA GLY A 28 -3.57 6.54 1.97
C GLY A 28 -2.43 6.80 2.97
N TRP A 29 -2.53 6.19 4.15
CA TRP A 29 -1.62 6.39 5.28
C TRP A 29 -0.14 6.25 4.92
N VAL A 30 0.22 5.39 3.96
CA VAL A 30 1.61 5.21 3.51
C VAL A 30 2.16 6.50 2.91
N ALA A 31 1.43 7.07 1.95
CA ALA A 31 1.81 8.33 1.32
C ALA A 31 1.73 9.48 2.33
N TRP A 32 0.69 9.50 3.18
CA TRP A 32 0.55 10.51 4.23
C TRP A 32 1.74 10.54 5.19
N PHE A 33 2.19 9.38 5.68
CA PHE A 33 3.33 9.31 6.61
C PHE A 33 4.62 9.81 5.95
N ILE A 34 4.84 9.51 4.68
CA ILE A 34 5.99 10.01 3.91
C ILE A 34 5.90 11.54 3.76
N ILE A 35 4.75 12.05 3.32
CA ILE A 35 4.51 13.50 3.16
C ILE A 35 4.69 14.20 4.51
N ALA A 36 4.03 13.72 5.56
CA ALA A 36 4.12 14.31 6.91
C ALA A 36 5.56 14.32 7.42
N THR A 37 6.35 13.27 7.16
CA THR A 37 7.75 13.20 7.55
C THR A 37 8.60 14.24 6.83
N LEU A 38 8.47 14.36 5.52
CA LEU A 38 9.23 15.31 4.71
C LEU A 38 8.90 16.75 5.09
N PHE A 39 7.62 17.06 5.27
CA PHE A 39 7.14 18.40 5.61
C PHE A 39 7.05 18.67 7.12
N ASN A 40 7.64 17.78 7.95
CA ASN A 40 7.71 17.95 9.41
C ASN A 40 6.34 18.13 10.09
N ARG A 41 5.28 17.53 9.50
CA ARG A 41 3.91 17.49 10.05
C ARG A 41 3.79 16.36 11.08
N PRO A 42 2.94 16.50 12.11
CA PRO A 42 2.73 15.41 13.06
C PRO A 42 1.93 14.27 12.41
N ILE A 43 2.29 13.02 12.74
CA ILE A 43 1.58 11.80 12.36
C ILE A 43 0.78 11.32 13.56
N THR A 44 -0.53 11.08 13.39
CA THR A 44 -1.35 10.45 14.42
C THR A 44 -1.41 8.95 14.19
N ILE A 45 -0.97 8.18 15.20
CA ILE A 45 -1.12 6.71 15.22
C ILE A 45 -2.27 6.37 16.15
N TYR A 46 -3.30 5.75 15.59
CA TYR A 46 -4.42 5.23 16.36
C TYR A 46 -4.09 3.83 16.87
N GLY A 47 -4.10 3.65 18.20
CA GLY A 47 -3.65 2.43 18.85
C GLY A 47 -2.15 2.46 19.19
N ASN A 48 -1.50 1.29 19.24
CA ASN A 48 -0.12 1.15 19.71
C ASN A 48 0.95 1.08 18.59
N GLY A 49 0.55 1.23 17.34
CA GLY A 49 1.47 1.20 16.18
C GLY A 49 1.94 -0.20 15.76
N LYS A 50 1.50 -1.25 16.45
CA LYS A 50 1.85 -2.65 16.11
C LYS A 50 0.92 -3.30 15.10
N GLN A 51 -0.08 -2.57 14.59
CA GLN A 51 -0.96 -3.09 13.55
C GLN A 51 -0.18 -3.33 12.26
N VAL A 52 -0.37 -4.55 11.71
CA VAL A 52 0.35 -5.04 10.53
C VAL A 52 -0.54 -4.97 9.29
N ARG A 53 0.04 -4.55 8.18
CA ARG A 53 -0.58 -4.56 6.85
C ARG A 53 0.36 -5.18 5.84
N ASP A 54 -0.21 -5.88 4.87
CA ASP A 54 0.53 -6.28 3.68
C ASP A 54 0.49 -5.13 2.65
N MET A 55 1.66 -4.83 2.11
CA MET A 55 1.90 -3.65 1.29
C MET A 55 2.02 -4.03 -0.17
N LEU A 56 1.17 -3.46 -1.04
CA LEU A 56 1.21 -3.71 -2.48
C LEU A 56 1.63 -2.44 -3.23
N TYR A 57 2.77 -2.49 -3.91
CA TYR A 57 3.17 -1.38 -4.76
C TYR A 57 2.31 -1.29 -6.02
N VAL A 58 1.98 -0.08 -6.45
CA VAL A 58 1.00 0.16 -7.53
C VAL A 58 1.38 -0.50 -8.86
N ASP A 59 2.66 -0.58 -9.19
CA ASP A 59 3.10 -1.23 -10.44
C ASP A 59 2.78 -2.74 -10.43
N ASP A 60 2.89 -3.39 -9.26
CA ASP A 60 2.51 -4.80 -9.12
C ASP A 60 0.99 -5.00 -9.26
N LEU A 61 0.17 -4.03 -8.80
CA LEU A 61 -1.26 -4.05 -9.04
C LEU A 61 -1.58 -3.95 -10.54
N VAL A 62 -0.92 -3.03 -11.25
CA VAL A 62 -1.07 -2.87 -12.72
C VAL A 62 -0.64 -4.15 -13.44
N ASP A 63 0.45 -4.78 -13.00
CA ASP A 63 0.90 -6.08 -13.53
C ASP A 63 -0.17 -7.18 -13.36
N ALA A 64 -0.90 -7.19 -12.23
CA ALA A 64 -1.99 -8.14 -12.02
C ALA A 64 -3.16 -7.90 -13.00
N PHE A 65 -3.51 -6.63 -13.23
CA PHE A 65 -4.54 -6.28 -14.21
C PHE A 65 -4.13 -6.73 -15.63
N ASN A 66 -2.89 -6.47 -16.01
CA ASN A 66 -2.33 -6.91 -17.31
C ASN A 66 -2.31 -8.45 -17.41
N SER A 67 -1.99 -9.14 -16.33
CA SER A 67 -2.01 -10.60 -16.30
C SER A 67 -3.42 -11.15 -16.56
N PHE A 68 -4.47 -10.53 -15.99
CA PHE A 68 -5.85 -10.88 -16.30
C PHE A 68 -6.21 -10.57 -17.76
N LEU A 69 -5.87 -9.37 -18.25
CA LEU A 69 -6.16 -8.96 -19.64
C LEU A 69 -5.53 -9.91 -20.66
N ASN A 70 -4.32 -10.38 -20.41
CA ASN A 70 -3.59 -11.31 -21.28
C ASN A 70 -3.97 -12.77 -21.07
N SER A 71 -4.76 -13.10 -20.05
CA SER A 71 -5.25 -14.46 -19.82
C SER A 71 -6.43 -14.81 -20.75
N LYS A 72 -6.85 -16.08 -20.74
CA LYS A 72 -8.08 -16.54 -21.40
C LYS A 72 -9.32 -16.53 -20.48
N LEU A 73 -9.18 -16.01 -19.26
CA LEU A 73 -10.28 -16.03 -18.30
C LEU A 73 -11.37 -15.04 -18.70
N GLU A 74 -12.61 -15.48 -18.69
CA GLU A 74 -13.77 -14.63 -18.93
C GLU A 74 -14.16 -13.83 -17.68
N ARG A 75 -13.90 -14.40 -16.50
CA ARG A 75 -14.24 -13.78 -15.20
C ARG A 75 -13.28 -14.18 -14.10
N GLY A 76 -13.11 -13.32 -13.11
CA GLY A 76 -12.29 -13.61 -11.95
C GLY A 76 -12.73 -12.84 -10.71
N LEU A 77 -12.49 -13.44 -9.54
CA LEU A 77 -12.61 -12.79 -8.24
C LEU A 77 -11.36 -13.18 -7.44
N PHE A 78 -10.53 -12.18 -7.15
CA PHE A 78 -9.20 -12.36 -6.56
C PHE A 78 -9.02 -11.44 -5.35
N ASN A 79 -8.37 -11.92 -4.31
CA ASN A 79 -7.71 -11.06 -3.35
C ASN A 79 -6.35 -10.67 -3.93
N ILE A 80 -5.94 -9.43 -3.70
CA ILE A 80 -4.65 -8.93 -4.13
C ILE A 80 -4.04 -8.03 -3.05
N GLY A 81 -2.78 -8.26 -2.77
CA GLY A 81 -1.99 -7.56 -1.76
C GLY A 81 -0.52 -7.93 -1.87
N GLY A 82 0.29 -7.44 -0.95
CA GLY A 82 1.70 -7.79 -0.87
C GLY A 82 1.95 -9.22 -0.38
N GLY A 83 0.94 -9.81 0.27
CA GLY A 83 1.02 -11.13 0.88
C GLY A 83 1.96 -11.19 2.09
N PRO A 84 2.23 -12.39 2.64
CA PRO A 84 3.00 -12.53 3.88
C PRO A 84 4.44 -12.00 3.81
N SER A 85 5.07 -12.03 2.63
CA SER A 85 6.45 -11.56 2.45
C SER A 85 6.59 -10.04 2.39
N ASN A 86 5.49 -9.31 2.20
CA ASN A 86 5.45 -7.86 2.10
C ASN A 86 4.63 -7.21 3.23
N THR A 87 4.81 -7.69 4.44
CA THR A 87 4.14 -7.15 5.63
C THR A 87 5.02 -6.16 6.37
N ILE A 88 4.39 -5.17 7.00
CA ILE A 88 5.05 -4.20 7.87
C ILE A 88 4.06 -3.68 8.93
N SER A 89 4.54 -3.43 10.14
CA SER A 89 3.80 -2.67 11.15
C SER A 89 4.01 -1.17 10.98
N LEU A 90 3.16 -0.34 11.59
CA LEU A 90 3.34 1.11 11.53
C LEU A 90 4.65 1.56 12.19
N LEU A 91 5.07 0.90 13.28
CA LEU A 91 6.34 1.21 13.94
C LEU A 91 7.54 0.91 13.04
N GLU A 92 7.58 -0.28 12.43
CA GLU A 92 8.63 -0.63 11.47
C GLU A 92 8.64 0.31 10.26
N PHE A 93 7.46 0.75 9.81
CA PHE A 93 7.36 1.74 8.74
C PHE A 93 7.98 3.10 9.14
N LEU A 94 7.74 3.55 10.37
CA LEU A 94 8.39 4.75 10.90
C LEU A 94 9.92 4.61 10.98
N ASP A 95 10.42 3.42 11.34
CA ASP A 95 11.86 3.14 11.37
C ASP A 95 12.47 3.21 9.95
N GLU A 96 11.77 2.72 8.93
CA GLU A 96 12.21 2.87 7.54
C GLU A 96 12.19 4.35 7.10
N LEU A 97 11.15 5.12 7.49
CA LEU A 97 11.11 6.56 7.20
C LEU A 97 12.23 7.33 7.88
N GLU A 98 12.58 6.99 9.13
CA GLU A 98 13.70 7.62 9.83
C GLU A 98 15.01 7.42 9.08
N LYS A 99 15.27 6.19 8.57
CA LYS A 99 16.47 5.90 7.77
C LYS A 99 16.52 6.72 6.47
N LEU A 100 15.37 6.86 5.79
CA LEU A 100 15.30 7.60 4.53
C LEU A 100 15.37 9.12 4.71
N ALA A 101 14.74 9.64 5.76
CA ALA A 101 14.65 11.07 6.02
C ALA A 101 15.82 11.61 6.85
N GLY A 102 16.62 10.74 7.49
CA GLY A 102 17.68 11.11 8.42
C GLY A 102 17.18 11.74 9.73
N LYS A 103 15.87 11.67 10.01
CA LYS A 103 15.24 12.18 11.22
C LYS A 103 14.01 11.37 11.59
N ARG A 104 13.75 11.20 12.88
CA ARG A 104 12.54 10.53 13.38
C ARG A 104 11.29 11.37 13.05
N PRO A 105 10.23 10.75 12.48
CA PRO A 105 8.95 11.42 12.30
C PRO A 105 8.34 11.87 13.64
N LYS A 106 7.63 13.00 13.63
CA LYS A 106 6.86 13.46 14.80
C LYS A 106 5.58 12.62 14.92
N VAL A 107 5.43 11.89 16.01
CA VAL A 107 4.30 10.97 16.21
C VAL A 107 3.51 11.37 17.44
N LYS A 108 2.17 11.28 17.31
CA LYS A 108 1.20 11.32 18.42
C LYS A 108 0.44 10.01 18.43
N PHE A 109 0.13 9.48 19.60
CA PHE A 109 -0.73 8.30 19.76
C PHE A 109 -2.12 8.74 20.20
N ALA A 110 -3.13 8.07 19.65
CA ALA A 110 -4.53 8.24 19.99
C ALA A 110 -5.20 6.87 20.21
N ASP A 111 -6.41 6.88 20.75
CA ASP A 111 -7.18 5.66 20.98
C ASP A 111 -7.42 4.88 19.69
N TRP A 112 -7.62 3.56 19.80
CA TRP A 112 -7.95 2.70 18.68
C TRP A 112 -9.20 3.18 17.96
N ARG A 113 -9.16 3.22 16.63
CA ARG A 113 -10.36 3.44 15.83
C ARG A 113 -11.29 2.22 15.96
N PRO A 114 -12.60 2.41 16.04
CA PRO A 114 -13.54 1.30 15.98
C PRO A 114 -13.32 0.44 14.73
N SER A 115 -13.29 -0.88 14.90
CA SER A 115 -13.11 -1.85 13.81
C SER A 115 -11.75 -1.82 13.10
N ASP A 116 -10.74 -1.11 13.62
CA ASP A 116 -9.41 -1.15 13.02
C ASP A 116 -8.77 -2.54 13.24
N GLN A 117 -8.28 -3.11 12.14
CA GLN A 117 -7.71 -4.46 12.15
C GLN A 117 -6.29 -4.43 12.74
N LYS A 118 -6.04 -5.31 13.72
CA LYS A 118 -4.69 -5.46 14.30
C LYS A 118 -3.71 -6.08 13.31
N VAL A 119 -4.17 -7.04 12.51
CA VAL A 119 -3.39 -7.69 11.46
C VAL A 119 -4.28 -7.89 10.25
N TYR A 120 -3.79 -7.48 9.08
CA TYR A 120 -4.41 -7.81 7.80
C TYR A 120 -3.33 -8.25 6.82
N ILE A 121 -3.49 -9.47 6.30
CA ILE A 121 -2.59 -10.07 5.31
C ILE A 121 -3.47 -10.78 4.28
N SER A 122 -3.32 -10.39 3.01
CA SER A 122 -4.08 -10.99 1.92
C SER A 122 -3.62 -12.40 1.61
N ASP A 123 -4.57 -13.32 1.47
CA ASP A 123 -4.31 -14.60 0.80
C ASP A 123 -4.39 -14.39 -0.72
N THR A 124 -3.24 -14.34 -1.36
CA THR A 124 -3.07 -14.13 -2.80
C THR A 124 -2.96 -15.43 -3.59
N SER A 125 -3.03 -16.60 -2.94
CA SER A 125 -2.77 -17.92 -3.52
C SER A 125 -3.61 -18.19 -4.77
N LYS A 126 -4.89 -17.80 -4.76
CA LYS A 126 -5.75 -17.97 -5.94
C LYS A 126 -5.26 -17.17 -7.13
N LEU A 127 -4.85 -15.90 -6.90
CA LEU A 127 -4.33 -15.02 -7.95
C LEU A 127 -3.02 -15.57 -8.51
N GLU A 128 -2.09 -15.96 -7.63
CA GLU A 128 -0.80 -16.53 -7.99
C GLU A 128 -0.95 -17.79 -8.85
N ASN A 129 -1.79 -18.73 -8.40
CA ASN A 129 -2.00 -20.01 -9.11
C ASN A 129 -2.75 -19.84 -10.45
N THR A 130 -3.68 -18.88 -10.51
CA THR A 130 -4.54 -18.72 -11.69
C THR A 130 -3.89 -17.86 -12.78
N LEU A 131 -3.23 -16.75 -12.39
CA LEU A 131 -2.63 -15.79 -13.32
C LEU A 131 -1.09 -15.85 -13.34
N ARG A 132 -0.47 -16.73 -12.56
CA ARG A 132 0.99 -16.82 -12.37
C ARG A 132 1.61 -15.48 -11.99
N TRP A 133 0.83 -14.69 -11.25
CA TRP A 133 1.24 -13.37 -10.77
C TRP A 133 1.78 -13.45 -9.35
N LYS A 134 2.77 -12.63 -9.06
CA LYS A 134 3.30 -12.43 -7.70
C LYS A 134 3.80 -11.00 -7.57
N ALA A 135 3.60 -10.39 -6.40
CA ALA A 135 4.21 -9.10 -6.08
C ALA A 135 5.73 -9.19 -6.17
N LYS A 136 6.37 -8.26 -6.87
CA LYS A 136 7.81 -8.22 -7.15
C LYS A 136 8.52 -7.12 -6.38
N THR A 137 7.80 -6.04 -6.06
CA THR A 137 8.37 -4.89 -5.35
C THR A 137 8.37 -5.17 -3.86
N SER A 138 9.55 -5.17 -3.25
CA SER A 138 9.66 -5.29 -1.80
C SER A 138 9.08 -4.07 -1.09
N VAL A 139 8.67 -4.25 0.18
CA VAL A 139 8.17 -3.12 1.01
C VAL A 139 9.18 -1.97 1.03
N ARG A 140 10.46 -2.26 1.25
CA ARG A 140 11.52 -1.25 1.32
C ARG A 140 11.71 -0.50 0.00
N ASP A 141 11.76 -1.23 -1.11
CA ASP A 141 11.91 -0.62 -2.43
C ASP A 141 10.72 0.27 -2.78
N GLY A 142 9.51 -0.19 -2.49
CA GLY A 142 8.30 0.57 -2.75
C GLY A 142 8.21 1.84 -1.89
N ILE A 143 8.55 1.75 -0.59
CA ILE A 143 8.62 2.92 0.31
C ILE A 143 9.65 3.92 -0.23
N LYS A 144 10.85 3.44 -0.61
CA LYS A 144 11.89 4.29 -1.15
C LYS A 144 11.44 4.99 -2.45
N LYS A 145 10.84 4.26 -3.39
CA LYS A 145 10.33 4.83 -4.64
C LYS A 145 9.32 5.96 -4.38
N LEU A 146 8.37 5.74 -3.47
CA LEU A 146 7.37 6.76 -3.13
C LEU A 146 8.01 7.94 -2.39
N PHE A 147 8.94 7.69 -1.45
CA PHE A 147 9.67 8.72 -0.73
C PHE A 147 10.46 9.62 -1.69
N ASP A 148 11.22 9.03 -2.59
CA ASP A 148 12.02 9.77 -3.58
C ASP A 148 11.11 10.59 -4.52
N TRP A 149 9.95 10.03 -4.90
CA TRP A 149 8.99 10.75 -5.74
C TRP A 149 8.39 11.96 -5.01
N VAL A 150 7.95 11.82 -3.75
CA VAL A 150 7.42 12.94 -2.97
C VAL A 150 8.49 14.02 -2.80
N LYS A 151 9.72 13.62 -2.44
CA LYS A 151 10.87 14.52 -2.28
C LYS A 151 11.22 15.26 -3.58
N GLY A 152 11.14 14.60 -4.73
CA GLY A 152 11.39 15.21 -6.04
C GLY A 152 10.26 16.09 -6.56
N ASN A 153 9.09 16.09 -5.88
CA ASN A 153 7.88 16.81 -6.29
C ASN A 153 7.26 17.63 -5.15
N GLU A 154 8.09 18.20 -4.29
CA GLU A 154 7.65 18.92 -3.09
C GLU A 154 6.65 20.04 -3.37
N SER A 155 6.76 20.70 -4.52
CA SER A 155 5.84 21.78 -4.93
C SER A 155 4.38 21.36 -4.98
N TYR A 156 4.08 20.07 -5.17
CA TYR A 156 2.70 19.56 -5.16
C TYR A 156 2.10 19.43 -3.76
N PHE A 157 2.92 19.49 -2.72
CA PHE A 157 2.54 19.27 -1.32
C PHE A 157 2.69 20.52 -0.45
N SER A 158 3.22 21.61 -1.03
CA SER A 158 3.36 22.90 -0.38
C SER A 158 2.02 23.63 -0.41
N ILE A 159 1.19 23.44 0.64
CA ILE A 159 -0.02 24.20 0.93
C ILE A 159 0.14 24.84 2.30
#